data_11517bd32aebd5f1929b15c8039da85b
#
_entry.id   11517bd32aebd5f1929b15c8039da85b
#
_cell.length_a   1.000
_cell.length_b   1.000
_cell.length_c   1.000
_cell.angle_alpha   90.00
_cell.angle_beta   90.00
_cell.angle_gamma   90.00
#
_symmetry.space_group_name_H-M   'P 1'
#
loop_
_entity.id
_entity.type
_entity.pdbx_description
1 polymer ?
#
loop_
_entity_poly.entity_id
_entity_poly.type
_entity_poly.pdbx_seq_one_letter_code
_entity_poly.pdbx_strand_id
1 'polypeptide(L)'
;MGDRPKPTMRADYAVFRVITTRWMDNDVYGHMNNVVHYSLFDTAVNGWLIENGLLDPTSSETIGLVVETGCRYHAEMAFPDTVHAGIKVTRLGTSSVRYEVGLFRNDEETAAAEGFFVHVYVDAKTRRPAPLDATCREALERLQV
;
A
#
# COMPACT_ATOMS: atom_id res chain seq x y z
N MET A 1 24.10 15.35 9.15
CA MET A 1 22.95 14.87 8.41
C MET A 1 23.23 13.48 7.88
N GLY A 2 22.39 12.52 8.19
CA GLY A 2 22.57 11.15 7.71
C GLY A 2 22.29 10.99 6.23
N ASP A 3 22.73 9.88 5.68
CA ASP A 3 22.47 9.55 4.29
C ASP A 3 20.95 9.31 4.09
N ARG A 4 20.43 9.78 2.96
CA ARG A 4 19.05 9.48 2.60
C ARG A 4 18.97 8.02 2.16
N PRO A 5 17.94 7.29 2.57
CA PRO A 5 17.73 5.94 2.07
C PRO A 5 17.62 5.96 0.54
N LYS A 6 18.20 4.95 -0.09
CA LYS A 6 18.07 4.79 -1.53
C LYS A 6 16.67 4.32 -1.88
N PRO A 7 16.14 4.72 -3.05
CA PRO A 7 14.86 4.18 -3.52
C PRO A 7 14.93 2.67 -3.64
N THR A 8 13.82 2.01 -3.30
CA THR A 8 13.68 0.58 -3.54
C THR A 8 13.55 0.28 -5.03
N MET A 9 13.76 -0.97 -5.38
CA MET A 9 13.68 -1.46 -6.74
C MET A 9 12.49 -2.41 -6.88
N ARG A 10 12.07 -2.67 -8.13
CA ARG A 10 10.92 -3.55 -8.39
C ARG A 10 11.08 -4.92 -7.76
N ALA A 11 12.29 -5.48 -7.77
CA ALA A 11 12.57 -6.80 -7.21
C ALA A 11 12.37 -6.87 -5.69
N ASP A 12 12.27 -5.73 -5.02
CA ASP A 12 12.06 -5.69 -3.57
C ASP A 12 10.61 -6.00 -3.17
N TYR A 13 9.69 -6.09 -4.13
CA TYR A 13 8.26 -6.27 -3.86
C TYR A 13 7.74 -7.60 -4.37
N ALA A 14 6.71 -8.12 -3.70
CA ALA A 14 6.16 -9.45 -3.99
C ALA A 14 5.17 -9.43 -5.16
N VAL A 15 4.32 -8.42 -5.23
CA VAL A 15 3.28 -8.29 -6.26
C VAL A 15 3.15 -6.83 -6.69
N PHE A 16 2.52 -6.62 -7.84
CA PHE A 16 2.29 -5.28 -8.38
C PHE A 16 0.85 -5.09 -8.81
N ARG A 17 0.37 -3.87 -8.66
CA ARG A 17 -0.91 -3.42 -9.21
C ARG A 17 -0.66 -2.15 -10.02
N VAL A 18 -1.34 -2.05 -11.16
CA VAL A 18 -1.25 -0.87 -12.02
C VAL A 18 -2.40 0.07 -11.68
N ILE A 19 -2.07 1.31 -11.42
CA ILE A 19 -3.06 2.34 -11.07
C ILE A 19 -2.85 3.54 -12.00
N THR A 20 -3.92 3.98 -12.66
CA THR A 20 -3.85 5.17 -13.50
C THR A 20 -3.98 6.43 -12.64
N THR A 21 -3.32 7.50 -13.06
CA THR A 21 -3.42 8.79 -12.39
C THR A 21 -4.57 9.61 -12.98
N ARG A 22 -4.98 10.67 -12.27
CA ARG A 22 -6.07 11.55 -12.65
C ARG A 22 -5.55 12.97 -12.76
N TRP A 23 -6.20 13.79 -13.61
CA TRP A 23 -5.88 15.20 -13.71
C TRP A 23 -5.90 15.88 -12.33
N MET A 24 -6.90 15.52 -11.50
CA MET A 24 -7.06 16.11 -10.17
C MET A 24 -6.01 15.67 -9.14
N ASP A 25 -5.15 14.70 -9.49
CA ASP A 25 -4.07 14.28 -8.61
C ASP A 25 -2.92 15.28 -8.60
N ASN A 26 -2.82 16.12 -9.62
CA ASN A 26 -1.79 17.14 -9.70
C ASN A 26 -2.15 18.37 -8.86
N ASP A 27 -1.12 18.98 -8.26
CA ASP A 27 -1.27 20.24 -7.56
C ASP A 27 -0.91 21.42 -8.50
N VAL A 28 -0.89 22.63 -7.93
CA VAL A 28 -0.59 23.84 -8.69
C VAL A 28 0.84 23.87 -9.23
N TYR A 29 1.73 23.02 -8.72
CA TYR A 29 3.12 22.96 -9.18
C TYR A 29 3.33 21.98 -10.34
N GLY A 30 2.26 21.33 -10.79
CA GLY A 30 2.30 20.46 -11.97
C GLY A 30 2.74 19.03 -11.69
N HIS A 31 2.82 18.62 -10.43
CA HIS A 31 3.12 17.23 -10.08
C HIS A 31 2.14 16.70 -9.04
N MET A 32 2.17 15.38 -8.83
CA MET A 32 1.26 14.73 -7.90
C MET A 32 1.32 15.36 -6.52
N ASN A 33 0.17 15.75 -6.00
CA ASN A 33 0.06 16.26 -4.64
C ASN A 33 0.54 15.20 -3.66
N ASN A 34 1.36 15.62 -2.69
CA ASN A 34 1.99 14.70 -1.75
C ASN A 34 1.03 13.84 -0.93
N VAL A 35 -0.23 14.23 -0.80
CA VAL A 35 -1.23 13.44 -0.07
C VAL A 35 -1.83 12.32 -0.93
N VAL A 36 -1.76 12.43 -2.25
CA VAL A 36 -2.32 11.44 -3.17
C VAL A 36 -1.60 10.09 -3.03
N HIS A 37 -0.33 10.10 -2.70
CA HIS A 37 0.46 8.88 -2.51
C HIS A 37 -0.17 7.95 -1.48
N TYR A 38 -0.70 8.51 -0.40
CA TYR A 38 -1.41 7.71 0.63
C TYR A 38 -2.66 7.04 0.07
N SER A 39 -3.39 7.74 -0.78
CA SER A 39 -4.54 7.17 -1.46
C SER A 39 -4.14 6.01 -2.37
N LEU A 40 -3.00 6.13 -3.04
CA LEU A 40 -2.49 5.07 -3.90
C LEU A 40 -2.06 3.84 -3.10
N PHE A 41 -1.44 4.03 -1.93
CA PHE A 41 -1.12 2.91 -1.03
C PHE A 41 -2.38 2.16 -0.63
N ASP A 42 -3.38 2.89 -0.22
CA ASP A 42 -4.66 2.33 0.23
C ASP A 42 -5.36 1.58 -0.90
N THR A 43 -5.41 2.18 -2.08
CA THR A 43 -6.00 1.57 -3.27
C THR A 43 -5.28 0.29 -3.66
N ALA A 44 -3.95 0.30 -3.65
CA ALA A 44 -3.14 -0.85 -4.03
C ALA A 44 -3.40 -2.04 -3.10
N VAL A 45 -3.33 -1.83 -1.80
CA VAL A 45 -3.49 -2.92 -0.83
C VAL A 45 -4.91 -3.43 -0.77
N ASN A 46 -5.89 -2.53 -0.67
CA ASN A 46 -7.29 -2.95 -0.60
C ASN A 46 -7.76 -3.59 -1.90
N GLY A 47 -7.27 -3.10 -3.04
CA GLY A 47 -7.54 -3.73 -4.33
C GLY A 47 -7.00 -5.15 -4.39
N TRP A 48 -5.79 -5.37 -3.89
CA TRP A 48 -5.21 -6.71 -3.81
C TRP A 48 -6.03 -7.63 -2.89
N LEU A 49 -6.44 -7.12 -1.73
CA LEU A 49 -7.27 -7.89 -0.79
C LEU A 49 -8.58 -8.31 -1.43
N ILE A 50 -9.25 -7.38 -2.11
CA ILE A 50 -10.53 -7.66 -2.78
C ILE A 50 -10.35 -8.70 -3.89
N GLU A 51 -9.32 -8.55 -4.73
CA GLU A 51 -9.05 -9.50 -5.82
C GLU A 51 -8.77 -10.92 -5.32
N ASN A 52 -8.19 -11.03 -4.13
CA ASN A 52 -7.85 -12.34 -3.56
C ASN A 52 -8.94 -12.87 -2.63
N GLY A 53 -10.11 -12.25 -2.62
CA GLY A 53 -11.25 -12.70 -1.83
C GLY A 53 -11.08 -12.52 -0.33
N LEU A 54 -10.19 -11.64 0.10
CA LEU A 54 -9.85 -11.44 1.52
C LEU A 54 -10.61 -10.27 2.14
N LEU A 55 -11.25 -9.45 1.32
CA LEU A 55 -12.02 -8.30 1.76
C LEU A 55 -13.26 -8.15 0.90
N ASP A 56 -14.41 -8.13 1.56
CA ASP A 56 -15.68 -7.70 0.96
C ASP A 56 -16.15 -6.48 1.75
N PRO A 57 -16.08 -5.27 1.17
CA PRO A 57 -16.42 -4.04 1.90
C PRO A 57 -17.84 -4.03 2.47
N THR A 58 -18.74 -4.87 1.94
CA THR A 58 -20.14 -4.89 2.35
C THR A 58 -20.49 -5.97 3.36
N SER A 59 -19.67 -7.01 3.50
CA SER A 59 -20.03 -8.19 4.29
C SER A 59 -18.94 -8.75 5.19
N SER A 60 -17.71 -8.24 5.14
CA SER A 60 -16.64 -8.75 5.99
C SER A 60 -16.94 -8.52 7.47
N GLU A 61 -16.73 -9.56 8.30
CA GLU A 61 -16.94 -9.50 9.74
C GLU A 61 -15.81 -8.74 10.44
N THR A 62 -14.62 -8.75 9.86
CA THR A 62 -13.46 -8.00 10.35
C THR A 62 -13.03 -7.00 9.29
N ILE A 63 -12.50 -5.88 9.75
CA ILE A 63 -11.97 -4.82 8.89
C ILE A 63 -10.59 -4.40 9.35
N GLY A 64 -9.75 -3.99 8.41
CA GLY A 64 -8.44 -3.44 8.71
C GLY A 64 -8.51 -1.93 8.84
N LEU A 65 -8.11 -1.42 10.00
CA LEU A 65 -8.04 0.02 10.25
C LEU A 65 -6.59 0.47 10.19
N VAL A 66 -6.32 1.57 9.51
CA VAL A 66 -4.97 2.13 9.43
C VAL A 66 -4.66 2.83 10.75
N VAL A 67 -3.60 2.40 11.43
CA VAL A 67 -3.17 3.00 12.70
C VAL A 67 -1.86 3.78 12.57
N GLU A 68 -1.10 3.54 11.51
CA GLU A 68 0.14 4.26 11.26
C GLU A 68 0.44 4.21 9.78
N THR A 69 0.93 5.32 9.24
CA THR A 69 1.34 5.39 7.83
C THR A 69 2.41 6.46 7.65
N GLY A 70 3.25 6.28 6.64
CA GLY A 70 4.28 7.23 6.30
C GLY A 70 4.70 7.07 4.85
N CYS A 71 5.33 8.10 4.31
CA CYS A 71 5.77 8.11 2.91
C CYS A 71 7.10 8.85 2.78
N ARG A 72 7.96 8.30 1.94
CA ARG A 72 9.23 8.93 1.56
C ARG A 72 9.18 9.20 0.07
N TYR A 73 9.50 10.42 -0.31
CA TYR A 73 9.41 10.90 -1.69
C TYR A 73 10.81 10.96 -2.29
N HIS A 74 11.04 10.28 -3.42
CA HIS A 74 12.34 10.23 -4.09
C HIS A 74 12.32 10.98 -5.43
N ALA A 75 11.20 10.93 -6.15
CA ALA A 75 11.06 11.56 -7.45
C ALA A 75 9.60 11.98 -7.66
N GLU A 76 9.38 12.87 -8.60
CA GLU A 76 8.05 13.36 -8.90
C GLU A 76 7.28 12.42 -9.82
N MET A 77 5.98 12.38 -9.63
CA MET A 77 5.02 11.77 -10.55
C MET A 77 3.97 12.80 -10.90
N ALA A 78 3.28 12.62 -12.00
CA ALA A 78 2.22 13.52 -12.42
C ALA A 78 1.27 12.80 -13.37
N PHE A 79 0.03 13.24 -13.44
CA PHE A 79 -0.86 12.80 -14.50
C PHE A 79 -0.25 13.24 -15.84
N PRO A 80 -0.19 12.42 -16.88
CA PRO A 80 -0.88 11.13 -17.05
C PRO A 80 -0.01 9.90 -16.82
N ASP A 81 0.94 9.96 -15.92
CA ASP A 81 1.75 8.78 -15.62
C ASP A 81 0.88 7.60 -15.18
N THR A 82 1.37 6.40 -15.45
CA THR A 82 0.81 5.17 -14.89
C THR A 82 1.67 4.79 -13.70
N VAL A 83 1.03 4.45 -12.59
CA VAL A 83 1.74 4.06 -11.37
C VAL A 83 1.71 2.55 -11.23
N HIS A 84 2.89 1.95 -11.06
CA HIS A 84 3.00 0.54 -10.70
C HIS A 84 3.26 0.48 -9.19
N ALA A 85 2.27 -0.01 -8.45
CA ALA A 85 2.37 -0.10 -6.99
C ALA A 85 2.84 -1.49 -6.60
N GLY A 86 4.06 -1.59 -6.11
CA GLY A 86 4.62 -2.82 -5.57
C GLY A 86 4.23 -2.97 -4.11
N ILE A 87 3.85 -4.19 -3.71
CA ILE A 87 3.36 -4.47 -2.37
C ILE A 87 4.18 -5.61 -1.77
N LYS A 88 4.53 -5.45 -0.50
CA LYS A 88 5.09 -6.54 0.31
C LYS A 88 4.60 -6.39 1.75
N VAL A 89 4.68 -7.49 2.50
CA VAL A 89 4.40 -7.50 3.94
C VAL A 89 5.72 -7.66 4.66
N THR A 90 6.03 -6.75 5.57
CA THR A 90 7.28 -6.79 6.33
C THR A 90 7.08 -7.24 7.77
N ARG A 91 5.86 -7.19 8.26
CA ARG A 91 5.55 -7.67 9.61
C ARG A 91 4.11 -8.19 9.67
N LEU A 92 3.96 -9.35 10.28
CA LEU A 92 2.67 -10.01 10.41
C LEU A 92 2.49 -10.39 11.88
N GLY A 93 1.60 -9.68 12.57
CA GLY A 93 1.26 -9.94 13.97
C GLY A 93 0.00 -10.79 14.09
N THR A 94 -0.52 -10.92 15.30
CA THR A 94 -1.76 -11.68 15.54
C THR A 94 -2.96 -11.02 14.85
N SER A 95 -3.09 -9.71 14.99
CA SER A 95 -4.18 -8.93 14.39
C SER A 95 -3.67 -7.74 13.58
N SER A 96 -2.36 -7.61 13.39
CA SER A 96 -1.78 -6.49 12.68
C SER A 96 -0.95 -6.94 11.48
N VAL A 97 -0.89 -6.07 10.48
CA VAL A 97 -0.09 -6.28 9.26
C VAL A 97 0.60 -4.97 8.93
N ARG A 98 1.91 -5.03 8.71
CA ARG A 98 2.65 -3.91 8.16
C ARG A 98 2.91 -4.16 6.69
N TYR A 99 2.32 -3.33 5.84
CA TYR A 99 2.57 -3.33 4.40
C TYR A 99 3.62 -2.28 4.07
N GLU A 100 4.46 -2.59 3.08
CA GLU A 100 5.29 -1.58 2.45
C GLU A 100 4.94 -1.55 0.98
N VAL A 101 4.78 -0.33 0.46
CA VAL A 101 4.34 -0.11 -0.91
C VAL A 101 5.32 0.81 -1.61
N GLY A 102 5.80 0.38 -2.77
CA GLY A 102 6.63 1.21 -3.64
C GLY A 102 5.81 1.67 -4.82
N LEU A 103 5.88 2.97 -5.13
CA LEU A 103 5.21 3.55 -6.27
C LEU A 103 6.23 3.84 -7.36
N PHE A 104 6.07 3.19 -8.50
CA PHE A 104 6.99 3.28 -9.64
C PHE A 104 6.30 4.04 -10.77
N ARG A 105 6.98 5.04 -11.28
CA ARG A 105 6.47 5.85 -12.39
C ARG A 105 6.68 5.10 -13.69
N ASN A 106 5.59 4.79 -14.37
CA ASN A 106 5.63 4.10 -15.67
C ASN A 106 6.48 2.81 -15.55
N ASP A 107 7.49 2.64 -16.38
CA ASP A 107 8.36 1.46 -16.39
C ASP A 107 9.70 1.69 -15.69
N GLU A 108 9.85 2.77 -14.92
CA GLU A 108 11.11 3.05 -14.22
C GLU A 108 11.40 1.98 -13.18
N GLU A 109 12.70 1.69 -12.99
CA GLU A 109 13.15 0.58 -12.14
C GLU A 109 13.26 0.92 -10.67
N THR A 110 13.35 2.21 -10.33
CA THR A 110 13.44 2.66 -8.94
C THR A 110 12.15 3.37 -8.53
N ALA A 111 11.78 3.22 -7.27
CA ALA A 111 10.55 3.80 -6.75
C ALA A 111 10.63 5.33 -6.75
N ALA A 112 9.58 5.97 -7.24
CA ALA A 112 9.41 7.41 -7.13
C ALA A 112 9.03 7.81 -5.70
N ALA A 113 8.28 6.94 -5.03
CA ALA A 113 7.93 7.10 -3.62
C ALA A 113 7.78 5.72 -3.00
N GLU A 114 7.97 5.65 -1.71
CA GLU A 114 7.77 4.40 -0.98
C GLU A 114 7.21 4.73 0.39
N GLY A 115 6.34 3.87 0.86
CA GLY A 115 5.72 4.11 2.14
C GLY A 115 5.31 2.83 2.82
N PHE A 116 4.72 3.00 3.97
CA PHE A 116 4.20 1.88 4.73
C PHE A 116 2.86 2.26 5.34
N PHE A 117 2.08 1.26 5.64
CA PHE A 117 0.99 1.45 6.57
C PHE A 117 0.70 0.17 7.33
N VAL A 118 0.25 0.37 8.55
CA VAL A 118 -0.07 -0.72 9.47
C VAL A 118 -1.58 -0.80 9.59
N HIS A 119 -2.12 -1.96 9.26
CA HIS A 119 -3.51 -2.30 9.53
C HIS A 119 -3.61 -3.04 10.84
N VAL A 120 -4.58 -2.67 11.68
CA VAL A 120 -5.02 -3.52 12.78
C VAL A 120 -6.40 -4.02 12.43
N TYR A 121 -6.57 -5.34 12.44
CA TYR A 121 -7.85 -5.95 12.17
C TYR A 121 -8.71 -5.92 13.42
N VAL A 122 -9.95 -5.49 13.25
CA VAL A 122 -10.92 -5.36 14.32
C VAL A 122 -12.23 -5.99 13.89
N ASP A 123 -13.02 -6.39 14.88
CA ASP A 123 -14.41 -6.80 14.63
C ASP A 123 -15.17 -5.58 14.09
N ALA A 124 -15.92 -5.76 13.00
CA ALA A 124 -16.59 -4.65 12.32
C ALA A 124 -17.65 -3.98 13.20
N LYS A 125 -18.24 -4.73 14.14
CA LYS A 125 -19.27 -4.22 15.04
C LYS A 125 -18.72 -3.63 16.33
N THR A 126 -17.87 -4.40 17.01
CA THR A 126 -17.35 -4.01 18.33
C THR A 126 -16.15 -3.09 18.26
N ARG A 127 -15.44 -3.08 17.13
CA ARG A 127 -14.20 -2.33 16.91
C ARG A 127 -13.05 -2.79 17.80
N ARG A 128 -13.15 -3.99 18.39
CA ARG A 128 -12.08 -4.58 19.19
C ARG A 128 -11.15 -5.38 18.29
N PRO A 129 -9.84 -5.45 18.62
CA PRO A 129 -8.89 -6.25 17.84
C PRO A 129 -9.37 -7.69 17.69
N ALA A 130 -9.23 -8.20 16.47
CA ALA A 130 -9.60 -9.56 16.12
C ALA A 130 -8.42 -10.22 15.39
N PRO A 131 -8.11 -11.49 15.67
CA PRO A 131 -7.00 -12.15 14.99
C PRO A 131 -7.30 -12.34 13.50
N LEU A 132 -6.24 -12.33 12.69
CA LEU A 132 -6.32 -12.66 11.28
C LEU A 132 -6.79 -14.11 11.14
N ASP A 133 -7.75 -14.36 10.24
CA ASP A 133 -8.14 -15.74 9.96
C ASP A 133 -7.02 -16.46 9.18
N ALA A 134 -7.10 -17.79 9.14
CA ALA A 134 -6.04 -18.61 8.53
C ALA A 134 -5.88 -18.31 7.03
N THR A 135 -6.97 -18.11 6.31
CA THR A 135 -6.95 -17.84 4.88
C THR A 135 -6.24 -16.52 4.58
N CYS A 136 -6.60 -15.48 5.34
CA CYS A 136 -5.98 -14.17 5.22
C CYS A 136 -4.50 -14.23 5.56
N ARG A 137 -4.15 -14.89 6.66
CA ARG A 137 -2.76 -15.04 7.10
C ARG A 137 -1.90 -15.73 6.04
N GLU A 138 -2.39 -16.83 5.49
CA GLU A 138 -1.65 -17.57 4.45
C GLU A 138 -1.40 -16.71 3.21
N ALA A 139 -2.41 -15.94 2.78
CA ALA A 139 -2.25 -15.06 1.64
C ALA A 139 -1.22 -13.96 1.91
N LEU A 140 -1.24 -13.38 3.10
CA LEU A 140 -0.31 -12.32 3.48
C LEU A 140 1.12 -12.85 3.67
N GLU A 141 1.26 -14.07 4.15
CA GLU A 141 2.58 -14.71 4.27
C GLU A 141 3.27 -14.82 2.90
N ARG A 142 2.52 -15.01 1.83
CA ARG A 142 3.07 -15.04 0.47
C ARG A 142 3.60 -13.69 0.00
N LEU A 143 3.23 -12.60 0.65
CA LEU A 143 3.74 -11.27 0.35
C LEU A 143 5.01 -10.92 1.14
N GLN A 144 5.43 -11.79 2.04
CA GLN A 144 6.68 -11.61 2.77
C GLN A 144 7.85 -12.01 1.88
N VAL A 145 8.77 -11.09 1.68
CA VAL A 145 9.95 -11.28 0.84
C VAL A 145 11.22 -10.85 1.59
#